data_3dd75d1a07f09aacde33e4b69fda5b17
#
_entry.id   3dd75d1a07f09aacde33e4b69fda5b17
#
_cell.length_a   1.000
_cell.length_b   1.000
_cell.length_c   1.000
_cell.angle_alpha   90.00
_cell.angle_beta   90.00
_cell.angle_gamma   90.00
#
_symmetry.space_group_name_H-M   'P 1'
#
loop_
_entity.id
_entity.type
_entity.pdbx_description
1 polymer ?
#
loop_
_entity_poly.entity_id
_entity_poly.type
_entity_poly.pdbx_seq_one_letter_code
_entity_poly.pdbx_strand_id
1 'polypeptide(L)'
;MTQPDPAAGPEADLTDLLEHWRAELAGWAIPEQITAAVDESPWVLPRTVFARRADRVSAAPSGPSFERAWAALDPPGSVLDVGCGAGAACLPLLPRCTALTAVDTEADMLALLAERAEASGTRPRLVPGTWPDVAATAGMADVVTCHHVTYNAARIEPFLTALTDAASRLVVVEMTSSHPLVSLNPFWLRFHGLVRPSGPTADELLAILAAMGISAGHQRWNRPGGRDYGSFAELTNVTRIRLCLPPDRADDVAAALIDSGIDPAHPVDLGSSGREVVTIWWDGRGGNDLATGASNR
;
A
#
# COMPACT_ATOMS: atom_id res chain seq x y z
N MET A 1 4.05 -28.18 -41.48
CA MET A 1 3.76 -28.80 -40.17
C MET A 1 4.03 -27.73 -39.10
N THR A 2 3.01 -27.03 -38.75
CA THR A 2 2.98 -26.01 -37.68
C THR A 2 2.81 -26.74 -36.35
N GLN A 3 3.80 -26.59 -35.45
CA GLN A 3 3.66 -27.09 -34.09
C GLN A 3 2.50 -26.34 -33.40
N PRO A 4 1.65 -27.04 -32.59
CA PRO A 4 0.66 -26.38 -31.77
C PRO A 4 1.37 -25.68 -30.62
N ASP A 5 0.90 -24.44 -30.36
CA ASP A 5 1.23 -23.60 -29.22
C ASP A 5 0.98 -24.36 -27.90
N PRO A 6 1.88 -24.32 -26.91
CA PRO A 6 1.64 -24.99 -25.65
C PRO A 6 0.44 -24.32 -24.96
N ALA A 7 -0.57 -25.14 -24.67
CA ALA A 7 -1.82 -24.79 -24.04
C ALA A 7 -1.63 -23.82 -22.87
N ALA A 8 -2.24 -22.63 -22.95
CA ALA A 8 -2.54 -21.80 -21.80
C ALA A 8 -3.30 -22.69 -20.79
N GLY A 9 -2.77 -22.82 -19.60
CA GLY A 9 -3.49 -23.48 -18.50
C GLY A 9 -4.85 -22.79 -18.28
N PRO A 10 -5.81 -23.43 -17.63
CA PRO A 10 -7.12 -22.83 -17.41
C PRO A 10 -6.91 -21.45 -16.76
N GLU A 11 -7.43 -20.39 -17.40
CA GLU A 11 -7.50 -19.06 -16.79
C GLU A 11 -8.23 -19.23 -15.46
N ALA A 12 -7.57 -18.81 -14.37
CA ALA A 12 -8.17 -18.88 -13.04
C ALA A 12 -9.47 -18.06 -13.05
N ASP A 13 -10.56 -18.65 -12.58
CA ASP A 13 -11.85 -17.97 -12.50
C ASP A 13 -11.70 -16.77 -11.54
N LEU A 14 -12.21 -15.62 -11.95
CA LEU A 14 -12.21 -14.40 -11.11
C LEU A 14 -12.84 -14.68 -9.74
N THR A 15 -13.88 -15.48 -9.70
CA THR A 15 -14.56 -15.86 -8.45
C THR A 15 -13.62 -16.57 -7.48
N ASP A 16 -12.86 -17.55 -7.96
CA ASP A 16 -11.92 -18.32 -7.14
C ASP A 16 -10.78 -17.42 -6.64
N LEU A 17 -10.27 -16.52 -7.48
CA LEU A 17 -9.23 -15.54 -7.10
C LEU A 17 -9.73 -14.58 -6.01
N LEU A 18 -10.97 -14.09 -6.12
CA LEU A 18 -11.57 -13.19 -5.14
C LEU A 18 -11.86 -13.90 -3.81
N GLU A 19 -12.26 -15.16 -3.85
CA GLU A 19 -12.46 -15.99 -2.65
C GLU A 19 -11.13 -16.26 -1.95
N HIS A 20 -10.10 -16.60 -2.73
CA HIS A 20 -8.75 -16.82 -2.19
C HIS A 20 -8.20 -15.54 -1.53
N TRP A 21 -8.29 -14.39 -2.20
CA TRP A 21 -7.90 -13.08 -1.65
C TRP A 21 -8.56 -12.79 -0.29
N ARG A 22 -9.88 -13.02 -0.19
CA ARG A 22 -10.62 -12.84 1.06
C ARG A 22 -10.16 -13.80 2.15
N ALA A 23 -9.91 -15.07 1.79
CA ALA A 23 -9.45 -16.10 2.72
C ALA A 23 -8.07 -15.77 3.30
N GLU A 24 -7.14 -15.32 2.45
CA GLU A 24 -5.80 -14.87 2.88
C GLU A 24 -5.90 -13.71 3.86
N LEU A 25 -6.72 -12.70 3.57
CA LEU A 25 -6.93 -11.57 4.49
C LEU A 25 -7.61 -12.00 5.79
N ALA A 26 -8.61 -12.87 5.72
CA ALA A 26 -9.27 -13.41 6.91
C ALA A 26 -8.32 -14.19 7.81
N GLY A 27 -7.31 -14.87 7.23
CA GLY A 27 -6.26 -15.58 7.94
C GLY A 27 -5.38 -14.68 8.83
N TRP A 28 -5.37 -13.35 8.59
CA TRP A 28 -4.68 -12.38 9.45
C TRP A 28 -5.43 -12.05 10.73
N ALA A 29 -6.66 -12.53 10.93
CA ALA A 29 -7.37 -12.36 12.19
C ALA A 29 -6.54 -12.90 13.36
N ILE A 30 -6.48 -12.15 14.45
CA ILE A 30 -5.79 -12.54 15.67
C ILE A 30 -6.83 -13.18 16.60
N PRO A 31 -6.56 -14.36 17.17
CA PRO A 31 -7.47 -14.98 18.13
C PRO A 31 -7.83 -14.01 19.28
N GLU A 32 -9.13 -13.96 19.61
CA GLU A 32 -9.66 -13.00 20.59
C GLU A 32 -8.97 -13.11 21.96
N GLN A 33 -8.63 -14.34 22.40
CA GLN A 33 -7.91 -14.56 23.65
C GLN A 33 -6.53 -13.88 23.71
N ILE A 34 -5.91 -13.60 22.54
CA ILE A 34 -4.63 -12.90 22.46
C ILE A 34 -4.85 -11.41 22.49
N THR A 35 -5.80 -10.90 21.72
CA THR A 35 -6.10 -9.45 21.69
C THR A 35 -6.71 -8.96 23.01
N ALA A 36 -7.53 -9.78 23.67
CA ALA A 36 -8.11 -9.46 24.97
C ALA A 36 -7.09 -9.37 26.13
N ALA A 37 -5.85 -9.87 25.91
CA ALA A 37 -4.79 -9.81 26.92
C ALA A 37 -4.03 -8.49 26.97
N VAL A 38 -4.30 -7.57 26.01
CA VAL A 38 -3.62 -6.27 25.88
C VAL A 38 -4.64 -5.17 25.54
N ASP A 39 -4.37 -3.96 26.02
CA ASP A 39 -5.24 -2.79 25.75
C ASP A 39 -4.90 -2.12 24.42
N GLU A 40 -3.68 -2.33 23.92
CA GLU A 40 -3.17 -1.64 22.74
C GLU A 40 -3.60 -2.36 21.45
N SER A 41 -4.05 -1.61 20.45
CA SER A 41 -4.42 -2.18 19.14
C SER A 41 -3.19 -2.60 18.34
N PRO A 42 -3.08 -3.87 17.88
CA PRO A 42 -1.95 -4.33 17.08
C PRO A 42 -1.94 -3.75 15.65
N TRP A 43 -3.02 -3.12 15.23
CA TRP A 43 -3.21 -2.63 13.87
C TRP A 43 -2.74 -1.19 13.66
N VAL A 44 -2.58 -0.44 14.74
CA VAL A 44 -2.21 0.98 14.70
C VAL A 44 -0.68 1.12 14.71
N LEU A 45 -0.12 1.79 13.69
CA LEU A 45 1.26 2.27 13.70
C LEU A 45 1.33 3.69 14.27
N PRO A 46 2.42 4.04 14.98
CA PRO A 46 2.63 5.41 15.42
C PRO A 46 2.65 6.40 14.23
N ARG A 47 1.94 7.51 14.37
CA ARG A 47 1.88 8.59 13.36
C ARG A 47 3.28 9.08 12.96
N THR A 48 4.21 9.09 13.90
CA THR A 48 5.61 9.49 13.68
C THR A 48 6.32 8.63 12.64
N VAL A 49 5.96 7.35 12.52
CA VAL A 49 6.52 6.43 11.51
C VAL A 49 6.06 6.86 10.11
N PHE A 50 4.75 7.12 9.94
CA PHE A 50 4.20 7.61 8.66
C PHE A 50 4.75 8.99 8.29
N ALA A 51 4.85 9.89 9.26
CA ALA A 51 5.39 11.22 9.08
C ALA A 51 6.85 11.19 8.58
N ARG A 52 7.73 10.44 9.27
CA ARG A 52 9.15 10.29 8.87
C ARG A 52 9.28 9.66 7.48
N ARG A 53 8.41 8.70 7.15
CA ARG A 53 8.39 8.09 5.81
C ARG A 53 8.01 9.10 4.74
N ALA A 54 6.95 9.88 4.96
CA ALA A 54 6.52 10.92 4.04
C ALA A 54 7.60 11.99 3.86
N ASP A 55 8.21 12.46 4.94
CA ASP A 55 9.29 13.46 4.91
C ASP A 55 10.51 12.94 4.12
N ARG A 56 10.91 11.68 4.35
CA ARG A 56 12.05 11.08 3.65
C ARG A 56 11.78 10.91 2.15
N VAL A 57 10.61 10.39 1.78
CA VAL A 57 10.25 10.18 0.36
C VAL A 57 10.10 11.52 -0.35
N SER A 58 9.54 12.54 0.30
CA SER A 58 9.42 13.89 -0.27
C SER A 58 10.78 14.58 -0.45
N ALA A 59 11.72 14.33 0.44
CA ALA A 59 13.08 14.90 0.33
C ALA A 59 13.92 14.28 -0.80
N ALA A 60 13.67 13.01 -1.15
CA ALA A 60 14.39 12.29 -2.21
C ALA A 60 13.45 11.33 -2.95
N PRO A 61 12.53 11.87 -3.78
CA PRO A 61 11.59 11.06 -4.54
C PRO A 61 12.32 10.11 -5.51
N SER A 62 11.96 8.83 -5.48
CA SER A 62 12.59 7.83 -6.35
C SER A 62 11.73 6.57 -6.46
N GLY A 63 12.04 5.76 -7.45
CA GLY A 63 11.44 4.46 -7.70
C GLY A 63 10.30 4.48 -8.70
N PRO A 64 9.96 3.29 -9.22
CA PRO A 64 9.03 3.15 -10.34
C PRO A 64 7.65 3.76 -10.09
N SER A 65 7.12 3.69 -8.86
CA SER A 65 5.80 4.24 -8.53
C SER A 65 5.77 5.76 -8.68
N PHE A 66 6.79 6.44 -8.14
CA PHE A 66 6.96 7.88 -8.31
C PHE A 66 7.18 8.24 -9.79
N GLU A 67 8.08 7.54 -10.48
CA GLU A 67 8.43 7.82 -11.89
C GLU A 67 7.23 7.69 -12.82
N ARG A 68 6.37 6.65 -12.61
CA ARG A 68 5.16 6.45 -13.40
C ARG A 68 4.13 7.55 -13.16
N ALA A 69 3.84 7.87 -11.89
CA ALA A 69 2.90 8.93 -11.55
C ALA A 69 3.40 10.31 -12.04
N TRP A 70 4.69 10.58 -11.86
CA TRP A 70 5.33 11.81 -12.33
C TRP A 70 5.26 11.98 -13.84
N ALA A 71 5.52 10.92 -14.61
CA ALA A 71 5.44 10.95 -16.07
C ALA A 71 4.00 11.17 -16.55
N ALA A 72 3.01 10.55 -15.90
CA ALA A 72 1.60 10.73 -16.24
C ALA A 72 1.06 12.14 -15.91
N LEU A 73 1.78 12.92 -15.10
CA LEU A 73 1.52 14.34 -14.83
C LEU A 73 2.30 15.29 -15.78
N ASP A 74 2.52 14.85 -17.01
CA ASP A 74 3.01 15.70 -18.12
C ASP A 74 2.00 15.63 -19.28
N PRO A 75 1.20 16.70 -19.50
CA PRO A 75 1.17 17.99 -18.77
C PRO A 75 0.67 17.87 -17.32
N PRO A 76 0.95 18.89 -16.46
CA PRO A 76 0.48 18.91 -15.08
C PRO A 76 -1.02 18.59 -14.95
N GLY A 77 -1.40 17.90 -13.89
CA GLY A 77 -2.74 17.37 -13.72
C GLY A 77 -3.14 17.20 -12.25
N SER A 78 -4.36 16.72 -12.03
CA SER A 78 -4.89 16.43 -10.70
C SER A 78 -4.44 15.07 -10.19
N VAL A 79 -4.30 14.96 -8.86
CA VAL A 79 -3.92 13.73 -8.15
C VAL A 79 -4.97 13.36 -7.12
N LEU A 80 -5.38 12.11 -7.10
CA LEU A 80 -6.16 11.49 -6.03
C LEU A 80 -5.30 10.42 -5.35
N ASP A 81 -5.06 10.59 -4.04
CA ASP A 81 -4.29 9.61 -3.24
C ASP A 81 -5.24 8.85 -2.31
N VAL A 82 -5.38 7.53 -2.57
CA VAL A 82 -6.29 6.64 -1.85
C VAL A 82 -5.55 5.87 -0.77
N GLY A 83 -5.94 6.08 0.49
CA GLY A 83 -5.21 5.62 1.67
C GLY A 83 -3.92 6.41 1.83
N CYS A 84 -4.04 7.72 1.77
CA CYS A 84 -2.91 8.64 1.62
C CYS A 84 -1.94 8.65 2.80
N GLY A 85 -2.36 8.20 4.00
CA GLY A 85 -1.56 8.30 5.19
C GLY A 85 -1.04 9.73 5.41
N ALA A 86 0.26 9.87 5.68
CA ALA A 86 0.91 11.17 5.83
C ALA A 86 1.37 11.79 4.49
N GLY A 87 0.97 11.23 3.33
CA GLY A 87 1.22 11.78 2.01
C GLY A 87 2.46 11.26 1.28
N ALA A 88 3.00 10.10 1.66
CA ALA A 88 4.23 9.57 1.05
C ALA A 88 4.12 9.36 -0.47
N ALA A 89 2.94 9.04 -1.00
CA ALA A 89 2.71 8.85 -2.42
C ALA A 89 2.51 10.16 -3.18
N CYS A 90 1.70 11.08 -2.64
CA CYS A 90 1.27 12.28 -3.36
C CYS A 90 2.14 13.52 -3.15
N LEU A 91 2.77 13.71 -1.97
CA LEU A 91 3.57 14.92 -1.71
C LEU A 91 4.74 15.10 -2.70
N PRO A 92 5.47 14.06 -3.12
CA PRO A 92 6.50 14.18 -4.15
C PRO A 92 5.99 14.66 -5.51
N LEU A 93 4.68 14.52 -5.78
CA LEU A 93 4.05 14.89 -7.05
C LEU A 93 3.58 16.35 -7.09
N LEU A 94 3.59 17.06 -5.96
CA LEU A 94 3.08 18.43 -5.84
C LEU A 94 3.62 19.41 -6.89
N PRO A 95 4.90 19.35 -7.32
CA PRO A 95 5.41 20.25 -8.36
C PRO A 95 4.71 20.15 -9.73
N ARG A 96 4.02 19.02 -10.01
CA ARG A 96 3.20 18.81 -11.22
C ARG A 96 1.71 18.66 -10.92
N CYS A 97 1.32 18.78 -9.65
CA CYS A 97 -0.06 18.60 -9.20
C CYS A 97 -0.84 19.92 -9.27
N THR A 98 -1.92 19.97 -10.06
CA THR A 98 -2.80 21.15 -10.15
C THR A 98 -3.89 21.14 -9.08
N ALA A 99 -4.29 19.96 -8.59
CA ALA A 99 -5.25 19.78 -7.52
C ALA A 99 -4.97 18.44 -6.83
N LEU A 100 -4.93 18.44 -5.50
CA LEU A 100 -4.73 17.23 -4.69
C LEU A 100 -6.02 16.91 -3.94
N THR A 101 -6.53 15.68 -4.12
CA THR A 101 -7.55 15.06 -3.27
C THR A 101 -6.92 13.90 -2.51
N ALA A 102 -7.14 13.84 -1.22
CA ALA A 102 -6.59 12.82 -0.33
C ALA A 102 -7.70 12.09 0.41
N VAL A 103 -7.72 10.76 0.33
CA VAL A 103 -8.68 9.87 0.99
C VAL A 103 -7.97 9.04 2.05
N ASP A 104 -8.47 9.04 3.27
CA ASP A 104 -8.03 8.14 4.34
C ASP A 104 -9.17 7.94 5.37
N THR A 105 -9.15 6.81 6.07
CA THR A 105 -10.08 6.54 7.17
C THR A 105 -9.71 7.32 8.44
N GLU A 106 -8.42 7.62 8.61
CA GLU A 106 -7.87 8.24 9.80
C GLU A 106 -7.76 9.77 9.62
N ALA A 107 -8.61 10.52 10.33
CA ALA A 107 -8.62 11.98 10.29
C ALA A 107 -7.26 12.60 10.62
N ASP A 108 -6.51 11.96 11.51
CA ASP A 108 -5.18 12.41 11.92
C ASP A 108 -4.13 12.23 10.80
N MET A 109 -4.28 11.23 9.94
CA MET A 109 -3.42 11.06 8.76
C MET A 109 -3.71 12.15 7.75
N LEU A 110 -4.99 12.44 7.51
CA LEU A 110 -5.39 13.56 6.65
C LEU A 110 -4.85 14.90 7.15
N ALA A 111 -4.87 15.13 8.47
CA ALA A 111 -4.29 16.34 9.08
C ALA A 111 -2.77 16.43 8.87
N LEU A 112 -2.04 15.31 9.05
CA LEU A 112 -0.61 15.24 8.80
C LEU A 112 -0.24 15.51 7.33
N LEU A 113 -1.04 14.99 6.40
CA LEU A 113 -0.88 15.27 4.97
C LEU A 113 -1.14 16.74 4.67
N ALA A 114 -2.25 17.29 5.20
CA ALA A 114 -2.62 18.69 4.95
C ALA A 114 -1.53 19.66 5.41
N GLU A 115 -0.99 19.49 6.61
CA GLU A 115 0.10 20.29 7.15
C GLU A 115 1.31 20.32 6.18
N ARG A 116 1.70 19.17 5.64
CA ARG A 116 2.84 19.03 4.72
C ARG A 116 2.57 19.63 3.35
N ALA A 117 1.37 19.41 2.81
CA ALA A 117 0.96 19.96 1.53
C ALA A 117 0.87 21.49 1.59
N GLU A 118 0.30 22.04 2.67
CA GLU A 118 0.19 23.48 2.89
C GLU A 118 1.56 24.15 3.08
N ALA A 119 2.51 23.47 3.75
CA ALA A 119 3.89 23.93 3.83
C ALA A 119 4.57 24.04 2.45
N SER A 120 4.08 23.30 1.46
CA SER A 120 4.50 23.34 0.05
C SER A 120 3.62 24.26 -0.82
N GLY A 121 2.69 25.01 -0.21
CA GLY A 121 1.79 25.93 -0.91
C GLY A 121 0.57 25.28 -1.57
N THR A 122 0.32 24.00 -1.32
CA THR A 122 -0.82 23.25 -1.88
C THR A 122 -1.88 23.03 -0.82
N ARG A 123 -3.13 23.42 -1.09
CA ARG A 123 -4.26 23.14 -0.20
C ARG A 123 -5.01 21.90 -0.70
N PRO A 124 -4.88 20.75 -0.03
CA PRO A 124 -5.52 19.52 -0.45
C PRO A 124 -7.01 19.53 -0.12
N ARG A 125 -7.80 18.81 -0.91
CA ARG A 125 -9.16 18.41 -0.56
C ARG A 125 -9.08 17.11 0.23
N LEU A 126 -9.52 17.13 1.48
CA LEU A 126 -9.51 15.98 2.37
C LEU A 126 -10.88 15.29 2.33
N VAL A 127 -10.89 13.97 2.15
CA VAL A 127 -12.09 13.14 2.08
C VAL A 127 -11.93 12.00 3.10
N PRO A 128 -12.46 12.17 4.32
CA PRO A 128 -12.42 11.10 5.31
C PRO A 128 -13.40 9.99 4.93
N GLY A 129 -12.94 8.74 5.00
CA GLY A 129 -13.78 7.56 4.77
C GLY A 129 -13.07 6.40 4.11
N THR A 130 -13.82 5.31 3.95
CA THR A 130 -13.32 4.05 3.39
C THR A 130 -13.50 4.03 1.87
N TRP A 131 -12.46 3.65 1.15
CA TRP A 131 -12.56 3.37 -0.27
C TRP A 131 -13.12 1.96 -0.49
N PRO A 132 -14.10 1.73 -1.41
CA PRO A 132 -14.60 2.68 -2.41
C PRO A 132 -15.84 3.50 -1.99
N ASP A 133 -16.30 3.42 -0.75
CA ASP A 133 -17.57 4.04 -0.32
C ASP A 133 -17.60 5.56 -0.55
N VAL A 134 -16.43 6.22 -0.44
CA VAL A 134 -16.29 7.67 -0.64
C VAL A 134 -15.85 8.05 -2.07
N ALA A 135 -15.77 7.10 -3.00
CA ALA A 135 -15.26 7.34 -4.36
C ALA A 135 -16.04 8.47 -5.07
N ALA A 136 -17.37 8.45 -5.01
CA ALA A 136 -18.22 9.49 -5.59
C ALA A 136 -17.95 10.88 -4.97
N THR A 137 -17.64 10.93 -3.68
CA THR A 137 -17.27 12.17 -2.99
C THR A 137 -15.88 12.62 -3.41
N ALA A 138 -14.90 11.72 -3.50
CA ALA A 138 -13.54 12.04 -3.91
C ALA A 138 -13.48 12.57 -5.34
N GLY A 139 -14.33 12.04 -6.24
CA GLY A 139 -14.39 12.42 -7.64
C GLY A 139 -13.25 11.83 -8.46
N MET A 140 -13.05 12.38 -9.66
CA MET A 140 -12.02 11.92 -10.60
C MET A 140 -10.75 12.77 -10.50
N ALA A 141 -9.62 12.18 -10.88
CA ALA A 141 -8.35 12.87 -11.03
C ALA A 141 -7.60 12.34 -12.27
N ASP A 142 -6.56 13.06 -12.70
CA ASP A 142 -5.72 12.60 -13.81
C ASP A 142 -4.92 11.35 -13.41
N VAL A 143 -4.33 11.37 -12.22
CA VAL A 143 -3.56 10.26 -11.68
C VAL A 143 -4.14 9.85 -10.33
N VAL A 144 -4.37 8.56 -10.15
CA VAL A 144 -4.78 7.96 -8.88
C VAL A 144 -3.61 7.15 -8.32
N THR A 145 -3.19 7.49 -7.10
CA THR A 145 -2.18 6.72 -6.35
C THR A 145 -2.83 5.92 -5.24
N CYS A 146 -2.34 4.69 -5.00
CA CYS A 146 -2.82 3.83 -3.92
C CYS A 146 -1.66 2.95 -3.42
N HIS A 147 -0.94 3.42 -2.40
CA HIS A 147 0.27 2.78 -1.93
C HIS A 147 0.08 2.08 -0.59
N HIS A 148 0.35 0.76 -0.55
CA HIS A 148 0.26 -0.09 0.65
C HIS A 148 -1.13 -0.15 1.30
N VAL A 149 -2.21 -0.10 0.52
CA VAL A 149 -3.60 -0.08 0.99
C VAL A 149 -4.37 -1.35 0.65
N THR A 150 -4.07 -1.99 -0.48
CA THR A 150 -4.82 -3.15 -1.01
C THR A 150 -4.97 -4.31 -0.02
N TYR A 151 -4.02 -4.46 0.92
CA TYR A 151 -4.08 -5.45 2.01
C TYR A 151 -5.25 -5.23 2.99
N ASN A 152 -5.90 -4.07 2.96
CA ASN A 152 -7.03 -3.75 3.82
C ASN A 152 -8.38 -3.93 3.10
N ALA A 153 -8.35 -4.29 1.82
CA ALA A 153 -9.53 -4.40 0.96
C ALA A 153 -9.94 -5.86 0.74
N ALA A 154 -10.78 -6.42 1.63
CA ALA A 154 -11.31 -7.76 1.47
C ALA A 154 -12.20 -7.89 0.22
N ARG A 155 -12.89 -6.81 -0.17
CA ARG A 155 -13.66 -6.71 -1.41
C ARG A 155 -12.80 -6.01 -2.47
N ILE A 156 -11.80 -6.73 -3.00
CA ILE A 156 -10.78 -6.13 -3.86
C ILE A 156 -11.33 -5.71 -5.24
N GLU A 157 -12.29 -6.45 -5.82
CA GLU A 157 -12.88 -6.13 -7.13
C GLU A 157 -13.53 -4.74 -7.17
N PRO A 158 -14.53 -4.39 -6.32
CA PRO A 158 -15.10 -3.05 -6.32
C PRO A 158 -14.08 -1.97 -5.93
N PHE A 159 -13.06 -2.31 -5.15
CA PHE A 159 -11.96 -1.41 -4.81
C PHE A 159 -11.17 -1.01 -6.06
N LEU A 160 -10.73 -1.98 -6.88
CA LEU A 160 -9.95 -1.77 -8.10
C LEU A 160 -10.80 -1.09 -9.19
N THR A 161 -12.08 -1.50 -9.32
CA THR A 161 -13.01 -0.84 -10.24
C THR A 161 -13.13 0.64 -9.93
N ALA A 162 -13.31 1.00 -8.66
CA ALA A 162 -13.42 2.41 -8.28
C ALA A 162 -12.11 3.19 -8.48
N LEU A 163 -10.92 2.58 -8.31
CA LEU A 163 -9.64 3.23 -8.66
C LEU A 163 -9.59 3.54 -10.17
N THR A 164 -9.99 2.57 -11.00
CA THR A 164 -10.01 2.71 -12.46
C THR A 164 -10.98 3.80 -12.89
N ASP A 165 -12.18 3.83 -12.29
CA ASP A 165 -13.23 4.81 -12.60
C ASP A 165 -12.85 6.24 -12.18
N ALA A 166 -12.06 6.37 -11.12
CA ALA A 166 -11.60 7.65 -10.60
C ALA A 166 -10.40 8.23 -11.37
N ALA A 167 -9.71 7.44 -12.20
CA ALA A 167 -8.55 7.90 -12.97
C ALA A 167 -8.94 8.28 -14.40
N SER A 168 -8.53 9.47 -14.88
CA SER A 168 -8.65 9.82 -16.29
C SER A 168 -7.43 9.43 -17.13
N ARG A 169 -6.25 9.29 -16.51
CA ARG A 169 -4.99 8.92 -17.20
C ARG A 169 -4.44 7.62 -16.66
N LEU A 170 -4.03 7.57 -15.39
CA LEU A 170 -3.26 6.47 -14.85
C LEU A 170 -3.65 6.16 -13.40
N VAL A 171 -3.74 4.87 -13.10
CA VAL A 171 -3.72 4.34 -11.73
C VAL A 171 -2.33 3.81 -11.43
N VAL A 172 -1.78 4.15 -10.27
CA VAL A 172 -0.51 3.63 -9.78
C VAL A 172 -0.70 3.03 -8.39
N VAL A 173 -0.57 1.72 -8.29
CA VAL A 173 -0.59 0.96 -7.03
C VAL A 173 0.82 0.56 -6.66
N GLU A 174 1.17 0.67 -5.38
CA GLU A 174 2.39 0.10 -4.85
C GLU A 174 2.07 -0.83 -3.68
N MET A 175 2.64 -2.02 -3.71
CA MET A 175 2.51 -2.98 -2.62
C MET A 175 3.80 -3.80 -2.45
N THR A 176 4.00 -4.43 -1.30
CA THR A 176 5.06 -5.42 -1.11
C THR A 176 4.71 -6.71 -1.86
N SER A 177 5.72 -7.48 -2.29
CA SER A 177 5.51 -8.75 -3.03
C SER A 177 4.63 -9.74 -2.26
N SER A 178 4.76 -9.77 -0.92
CA SER A 178 3.90 -10.50 0.01
C SER A 178 3.34 -9.55 1.04
N HIS A 179 2.37 -9.98 1.84
CA HIS A 179 1.75 -9.14 2.87
C HIS A 179 2.81 -8.47 3.78
N PRO A 180 2.71 -7.17 4.12
CA PRO A 180 3.76 -6.45 4.84
C PRO A 180 4.06 -7.02 6.24
N LEU A 181 3.09 -7.67 6.87
CA LEU A 181 3.25 -8.27 8.20
C LEU A 181 3.95 -9.63 8.20
N VAL A 182 4.28 -10.21 7.04
CA VAL A 182 4.98 -11.51 6.93
C VAL A 182 6.30 -11.51 7.69
N SER A 183 7.00 -10.36 7.77
CA SER A 183 8.22 -10.22 8.57
C SER A 183 8.03 -10.47 10.07
N LEU A 184 6.79 -10.39 10.56
CA LEU A 184 6.47 -10.70 11.96
C LEU A 184 6.13 -12.18 12.19
N ASN A 185 5.95 -12.98 11.13
CA ASN A 185 5.55 -14.39 11.26
C ASN A 185 6.49 -15.23 12.16
N PRO A 186 7.84 -15.09 12.07
CA PRO A 186 8.73 -15.81 12.98
C PRO A 186 8.50 -15.46 14.46
N PHE A 187 8.15 -14.18 14.73
CA PHE A 187 7.87 -13.75 16.12
C PHE A 187 6.49 -14.24 16.59
N TRP A 188 5.47 -14.27 15.71
CA TRP A 188 4.18 -14.88 16.03
C TRP A 188 4.33 -16.36 16.39
N LEU A 189 5.16 -17.09 15.64
CA LEU A 189 5.46 -18.48 15.95
C LEU A 189 6.22 -18.60 17.30
N ARG A 190 7.23 -17.74 17.53
CA ARG A 190 8.06 -17.75 18.76
C ARG A 190 7.25 -17.46 20.02
N PHE A 191 6.38 -16.45 19.99
CA PHE A 191 5.69 -15.93 21.17
C PHE A 191 4.33 -16.55 21.42
N HIS A 192 3.64 -16.98 20.37
CA HIS A 192 2.26 -17.49 20.45
C HIS A 192 2.09 -18.90 19.88
N GLY A 193 3.09 -19.49 19.26
CA GLY A 193 2.97 -20.77 18.56
C GLY A 193 2.06 -20.70 17.32
N LEU A 194 1.78 -19.50 16.80
CA LEU A 194 0.88 -19.28 15.69
C LEU A 194 1.61 -19.18 14.36
N VAL A 195 1.18 -20.00 13.39
CA VAL A 195 1.55 -19.84 12.00
C VAL A 195 0.60 -18.81 11.36
N ARG A 196 1.18 -17.80 10.71
CA ARG A 196 0.43 -16.72 10.08
C ARG A 196 0.48 -16.86 8.54
N PRO A 197 -0.49 -16.31 7.78
CA PRO A 197 -0.47 -16.34 6.31
C PRO A 197 0.73 -15.60 5.73
N SER A 198 0.93 -15.78 4.43
CA SER A 198 1.91 -15.00 3.65
C SER A 198 1.28 -14.04 2.65
N GLY A 199 0.06 -14.32 2.22
CA GLY A 199 -0.71 -13.49 1.31
C GLY A 199 -1.60 -12.45 2.02
N PRO A 200 -2.37 -11.69 1.24
CA PRO A 200 -2.33 -11.73 -0.20
C PRO A 200 -1.06 -11.12 -0.79
N THR A 201 -0.70 -11.57 -1.99
CA THR A 201 0.53 -11.22 -2.71
C THR A 201 0.27 -10.28 -3.87
N ALA A 202 1.34 -9.66 -4.41
CA ALA A 202 1.26 -8.85 -5.62
C ALA A 202 0.92 -9.69 -6.87
N ASP A 203 1.32 -10.97 -6.91
CA ASP A 203 0.98 -11.86 -8.02
C ASP A 203 -0.51 -12.19 -8.06
N GLU A 204 -1.13 -12.37 -6.90
CA GLU A 204 -2.58 -12.55 -6.79
C GLU A 204 -3.34 -11.30 -7.22
N LEU A 205 -2.86 -10.10 -6.86
CA LEU A 205 -3.47 -8.86 -7.34
C LEU A 205 -3.36 -8.72 -8.86
N LEU A 206 -2.21 -9.07 -9.45
CA LEU A 206 -2.02 -9.07 -10.91
C LEU A 206 -2.94 -10.07 -11.61
N ALA A 207 -3.11 -11.27 -11.04
CA ALA A 207 -4.03 -12.27 -11.57
C ALA A 207 -5.49 -11.77 -11.52
N ILE A 208 -5.90 -11.13 -10.44
CA ILE A 208 -7.24 -10.52 -10.31
C ILE A 208 -7.44 -9.43 -11.35
N LEU A 209 -6.48 -8.50 -11.52
CA LEU A 209 -6.55 -7.44 -12.53
C LEU A 209 -6.72 -8.04 -13.94
N ALA A 210 -5.92 -9.07 -14.27
CA ALA A 210 -6.03 -9.76 -15.56
C ALA A 210 -7.40 -10.43 -15.76
N ALA A 211 -7.92 -11.13 -14.73
CA ALA A 211 -9.24 -11.74 -14.77
C ALA A 211 -10.39 -10.71 -14.84
N MET A 212 -10.18 -9.47 -14.34
CA MET A 212 -11.09 -8.35 -14.54
C MET A 212 -10.98 -7.71 -15.93
N GLY A 213 -10.08 -8.18 -16.80
CA GLY A 213 -9.82 -7.61 -18.12
C GLY A 213 -8.98 -6.31 -18.08
N ILE A 214 -8.30 -6.04 -16.98
CA ILE A 214 -7.46 -4.87 -16.82
C ILE A 214 -6.02 -5.22 -17.22
N SER A 215 -5.53 -4.61 -18.31
CA SER A 215 -4.13 -4.73 -18.76
C SER A 215 -3.20 -3.90 -17.89
N ALA A 216 -2.65 -4.51 -16.85
CA ALA A 216 -1.75 -3.83 -15.92
C ALA A 216 -0.27 -4.09 -16.26
N GLY A 217 0.53 -3.03 -16.32
CA GLY A 217 1.98 -3.13 -16.27
C GLY A 217 2.45 -3.30 -14.82
N HIS A 218 3.60 -3.94 -14.62
CA HIS A 218 4.18 -4.02 -13.29
C HIS A 218 5.72 -3.98 -13.34
N GLN A 219 6.33 -3.59 -12.21
CA GLN A 219 7.77 -3.60 -12.02
C GLN A 219 8.10 -3.94 -10.56
N ARG A 220 8.95 -4.96 -10.37
CA ARG A 220 9.49 -5.32 -9.06
C ARG A 220 10.79 -4.57 -8.80
N TRP A 221 10.96 -4.10 -7.59
CA TRP A 221 12.15 -3.37 -7.19
C TRP A 221 12.36 -3.43 -5.69
N ASN A 222 13.60 -3.25 -5.25
CA ASN A 222 13.88 -3.18 -3.82
C ASN A 222 13.79 -1.73 -3.35
N ARG A 223 12.87 -1.47 -2.43
CA ARG A 223 12.79 -0.15 -1.79
C ARG A 223 14.02 0.06 -0.92
N PRO A 224 14.74 1.19 -1.07
CA PRO A 224 15.85 1.48 -0.18
C PRO A 224 15.43 1.45 1.28
N GLY A 225 16.25 0.82 2.11
CA GLY A 225 16.06 0.84 3.57
C GLY A 225 16.12 2.27 4.10
N GLY A 226 15.39 2.54 5.19
CA GLY A 226 15.36 3.86 5.82
C GLY A 226 15.04 3.74 7.30
N ARG A 227 15.38 4.79 8.06
CA ARG A 227 15.02 4.89 9.47
C ARG A 227 13.58 5.38 9.59
N ASP A 228 12.62 4.48 9.63
CA ASP A 228 11.23 4.81 9.93
C ASP A 228 11.01 4.92 11.46
N TYR A 229 11.85 4.26 12.24
CA TYR A 229 11.85 4.33 13.71
C TYR A 229 12.98 5.25 14.20
N GLY A 230 12.68 6.08 15.20
CA GLY A 230 13.64 7.00 15.79
C GLY A 230 14.67 6.31 16.69
N SER A 231 14.34 5.13 17.20
CA SER A 231 15.19 4.33 18.07
C SER A 231 14.84 2.86 18.01
N PHE A 232 15.76 1.99 18.48
CA PHE A 232 15.49 0.57 18.65
C PHE A 232 14.38 0.31 19.68
N ALA A 233 14.30 1.13 20.73
CA ALA A 233 13.23 1.06 21.71
C ALA A 233 11.84 1.33 21.09
N GLU A 234 11.73 2.29 20.16
CA GLU A 234 10.49 2.53 19.42
C GLU A 234 10.11 1.33 18.54
N LEU A 235 11.06 0.75 17.79
CA LEU A 235 10.85 -0.47 17.01
C LEU A 235 10.41 -1.63 17.89
N THR A 236 11.09 -1.85 19.02
CA THR A 236 10.75 -2.90 19.98
C THR A 236 9.34 -2.75 20.51
N ASN A 237 8.95 -1.53 20.92
CA ASN A 237 7.61 -1.29 21.44
C ASN A 237 6.53 -1.48 20.37
N VAL A 238 6.74 -0.98 19.15
CA VAL A 238 5.79 -1.20 18.04
C VAL A 238 5.68 -2.68 17.70
N THR A 239 6.78 -3.41 17.68
CA THR A 239 6.78 -4.86 17.44
C THR A 239 6.04 -5.60 18.54
N ARG A 240 6.27 -5.24 19.82
CA ARG A 240 5.57 -5.78 20.97
C ARG A 240 4.04 -5.61 20.85
N ILE A 241 3.59 -4.39 20.54
CA ILE A 241 2.17 -4.07 20.35
C ILE A 241 1.57 -4.91 19.20
N ARG A 242 2.27 -4.98 18.06
CA ARG A 242 1.84 -5.79 16.92
C ARG A 242 1.78 -7.29 17.18
N LEU A 243 2.55 -7.76 18.15
CA LEU A 243 2.51 -9.14 18.63
C LEU A 243 1.53 -9.34 19.79
N CYS A 244 0.74 -8.34 20.17
CA CYS A 244 -0.17 -8.40 21.33
C CYS A 244 0.52 -8.90 22.60
N LEU A 245 1.72 -8.40 22.88
CA LEU A 245 2.47 -8.75 24.08
C LEU A 245 2.38 -7.62 25.12
N PRO A 246 2.26 -7.94 26.42
CA PRO A 246 2.20 -6.95 27.48
C PRO A 246 3.54 -6.20 27.63
N PRO A 247 3.57 -5.01 28.28
CA PRO A 247 4.76 -4.17 28.40
C PRO A 247 5.98 -4.84 29.03
N ASP A 248 5.79 -5.77 29.96
CA ASP A 248 6.85 -6.53 30.64
C ASP A 248 7.58 -7.53 29.72
N ARG A 249 7.06 -7.78 28.50
CA ARG A 249 7.70 -8.62 27.48
C ARG A 249 8.59 -7.83 26.50
N ALA A 250 8.81 -6.52 26.76
CA ALA A 250 9.61 -5.69 25.85
C ALA A 250 11.04 -6.19 25.67
N ASP A 251 11.69 -6.63 26.76
CA ASP A 251 13.06 -7.16 26.71
C ASP A 251 13.16 -8.47 25.90
N ASP A 252 12.15 -9.32 25.99
CA ASP A 252 12.07 -10.56 25.19
C ASP A 252 11.95 -10.25 23.69
N VAL A 253 11.14 -9.22 23.36
CA VAL A 253 10.98 -8.77 21.97
C VAL A 253 12.27 -8.14 21.46
N ALA A 254 12.96 -7.33 22.29
CA ALA A 254 14.25 -6.74 21.93
C ALA A 254 15.30 -7.84 21.63
N ALA A 255 15.38 -8.85 22.49
CA ALA A 255 16.26 -10.00 22.27
C ALA A 255 15.90 -10.75 20.98
N ALA A 256 14.61 -11.00 20.73
CA ALA A 256 14.16 -11.67 19.52
C ALA A 256 14.49 -10.88 18.24
N LEU A 257 14.37 -9.55 18.25
CA LEU A 257 14.76 -8.69 17.14
C LEU A 257 16.26 -8.77 16.85
N ILE A 258 17.10 -8.75 17.90
CA ILE A 258 18.55 -8.91 17.78
C ILE A 258 18.89 -10.30 17.22
N ASP A 259 18.28 -11.36 17.76
CA ASP A 259 18.45 -12.74 17.28
C ASP A 259 18.10 -12.89 15.80
N SER A 260 17.14 -12.09 15.31
CA SER A 260 16.75 -12.07 13.90
C SER A 260 17.67 -11.24 12.99
N GLY A 261 18.73 -10.65 13.54
CA GLY A 261 19.72 -9.86 12.79
C GLY A 261 19.45 -8.36 12.72
N ILE A 262 18.49 -7.85 13.50
CA ILE A 262 18.26 -6.41 13.57
C ILE A 262 19.37 -5.74 14.38
N ASP A 263 20.08 -4.79 13.78
CA ASP A 263 21.06 -3.97 14.47
C ASP A 263 20.38 -2.87 15.31
N PRO A 264 20.53 -2.86 16.64
CA PRO A 264 19.97 -1.81 17.50
C PRO A 264 20.44 -0.40 17.17
N ALA A 265 21.63 -0.24 16.58
CA ALA A 265 22.15 1.06 16.17
C ALA A 265 21.48 1.56 14.86
N HIS A 266 20.94 0.64 14.07
CA HIS A 266 20.31 0.93 12.78
C HIS A 266 18.96 0.20 12.67
N PRO A 267 17.95 0.56 13.49
CA PRO A 267 16.65 -0.12 13.46
C PRO A 267 15.96 0.10 12.13
N VAL A 268 15.73 -1.00 11.41
CA VAL A 268 15.05 -1.00 10.11
C VAL A 268 13.55 -1.19 10.26
N ASP A 269 12.78 -0.70 9.29
CA ASP A 269 11.36 -1.02 9.20
C ASP A 269 11.16 -2.51 8.90
N LEU A 270 10.28 -3.16 9.65
CA LEU A 270 9.87 -4.54 9.40
C LEU A 270 8.74 -4.65 8.36
N GLY A 271 8.21 -3.53 7.87
CA GLY A 271 7.13 -3.46 6.87
C GLY A 271 7.63 -3.53 5.43
N SER A 272 7.90 -2.38 4.82
CA SER A 272 8.22 -2.27 3.39
C SER A 272 9.64 -1.80 3.09
N SER A 273 10.32 -1.12 4.01
CA SER A 273 11.68 -0.58 3.77
C SER A 273 12.70 -1.70 3.67
N GLY A 274 13.59 -1.63 2.66
CA GLY A 274 14.60 -2.66 2.39
C GLY A 274 14.03 -3.97 1.85
N ARG A 275 12.74 -4.00 1.46
CA ARG A 275 12.07 -5.18 0.90
C ARG A 275 11.71 -4.98 -0.56
N GLU A 276 11.45 -6.10 -1.24
CA GLU A 276 10.88 -6.07 -2.57
C GLU A 276 9.46 -5.52 -2.52
N VAL A 277 9.21 -4.51 -3.35
CA VAL A 277 7.90 -3.94 -3.61
C VAL A 277 7.58 -4.06 -5.09
N VAL A 278 6.31 -4.03 -5.41
CA VAL A 278 5.80 -4.10 -6.77
C VAL A 278 5.03 -2.82 -7.06
N THR A 279 5.46 -2.09 -8.07
CA THR A 279 4.68 -1.03 -8.68
C THR A 279 3.80 -1.67 -9.74
N ILE A 280 2.50 -1.41 -9.67
CA ILE A 280 1.49 -1.90 -10.63
C ILE A 280 0.77 -0.66 -11.18
N TRP A 281 0.58 -0.59 -12.50
CA TRP A 281 -0.09 0.55 -13.12
C TRP A 281 -0.95 0.13 -14.29
N TRP A 282 -2.02 0.86 -14.53
CA TRP A 282 -2.91 0.68 -15.68
C TRP A 282 -3.61 1.98 -16.05
N ASP A 283 -4.11 2.04 -17.29
CA ASP A 283 -4.80 3.21 -17.80
C ASP A 283 -6.16 3.40 -17.11
N GLY A 284 -6.49 4.64 -16.78
CA GLY A 284 -7.82 5.03 -16.35
C GLY A 284 -8.83 5.00 -17.50
N ARG A 285 -10.12 5.17 -17.18
CA ARG A 285 -11.20 5.16 -18.21
C ARG A 285 -11.06 6.21 -19.29
N GLY A 286 -10.46 7.37 -19.02
CA GLY A 286 -10.24 8.41 -20.03
C GLY A 286 -9.17 8.06 -21.08
N GLY A 287 -8.27 7.10 -20.79
CA GLY A 287 -7.21 6.68 -21.70
C GLY A 287 -7.71 5.88 -22.91
N ASN A 288 -8.81 5.13 -22.75
CA ASN A 288 -9.38 4.32 -23.82
C ASN A 288 -10.10 5.14 -24.90
N ASP A 289 -10.63 6.31 -24.57
CA ASP A 289 -11.35 7.16 -25.55
C ASP A 289 -10.41 7.88 -26.54
N LEU A 290 -9.13 8.06 -26.18
CA LEU A 290 -8.13 8.69 -27.05
C LEU A 290 -7.56 7.73 -28.09
N ALA A 291 -7.55 6.43 -27.83
CA ALA A 291 -7.04 5.41 -28.76
C ALA A 291 -8.06 5.06 -29.87
N THR A 292 -9.37 5.23 -29.62
CA THR A 292 -10.43 4.94 -30.58
C THR A 292 -10.77 6.12 -31.51
N GLY A 293 -10.34 7.34 -31.17
CA GLY A 293 -10.58 8.54 -31.96
C GLY A 293 -9.63 8.80 -33.13
N ALA A 294 -8.56 8.02 -33.33
CA ALA A 294 -7.54 8.22 -34.34
C ALA A 294 -7.73 7.41 -35.65
N SER A 295 -8.85 6.71 -35.81
CA SER A 295 -9.11 5.89 -37.01
C SER A 295 -10.37 6.31 -37.77
N ASN A 296 -10.55 7.60 -38.05
CA ASN A 296 -11.49 8.06 -39.12
C ASN A 296 -11.18 9.51 -39.48
N ARG A 297 -10.16 9.73 -40.32
CA ARG A 297 -10.12 10.84 -41.31
C ARG A 297 -9.21 10.44 -42.47
#